data_0e148a6c5530209efcd76d8f8ad5d073
#
_entry.id   0e148a6c5530209efcd76d8f8ad5d073
#
_cell.length_a   1.000
_cell.length_b   1.000
_cell.length_c   1.000
_cell.angle_alpha   90.00
_cell.angle_beta   90.00
_cell.angle_gamma   90.00
#
_symmetry.space_group_name_H-M   'P 1'
#
loop_
_entity.id
_entity.type
_entity.pdbx_description
1 polymer ?
#
loop_
_entity_poly.entity_id
_entity_poly.type
_entity_poly.pdbx_seq_one_letter_code
_entity_poly.pdbx_strand_id
1 'polypeptide(L)'
;MRMPSRCLAVCVAVALSGLALGGCTGGKDTPEESPSTSVSKSASPSPTQSSQSPSPSPSPTVSIPAEAMQRTPEGAVAFVKFYFDQVNKAWTTPDSTLLPALADPVCKSCASFQADAVEFVELKHRYATAGAEASNVTPIAGAVEPAQQMLSLTLRQLPATIVDQSGATVTTKTDESFEVKALLAWKEARWYVVDIG
;
A
#
# COMPACT_ATOMS: atom_id res chain seq x y z
N MET A 1 -18.48 -26.83 -22.64
CA MET A 1 -17.31 -27.60 -22.19
C MET A 1 -17.12 -27.32 -20.71
N ARG A 2 -17.22 -28.35 -19.87
CA ARG A 2 -17.16 -28.19 -18.40
C ARG A 2 -15.70 -28.18 -17.98
N MET A 3 -15.25 -27.14 -17.31
CA MET A 3 -13.96 -27.12 -16.61
C MET A 3 -14.11 -27.66 -15.18
N PRO A 4 -13.24 -28.54 -14.73
CA PRO A 4 -13.32 -29.08 -13.38
C PRO A 4 -12.70 -28.12 -12.36
N SER A 5 -13.52 -27.77 -11.35
CA SER A 5 -13.08 -27.16 -10.10
C SER A 5 -12.07 -28.06 -9.39
N ARG A 6 -10.86 -27.60 -9.22
CA ARG A 6 -9.90 -28.19 -8.28
C ARG A 6 -9.97 -27.42 -6.96
N CYS A 7 -10.82 -27.92 -6.06
CA CYS A 7 -10.76 -27.58 -4.65
C CYS A 7 -9.48 -28.20 -4.07
N LEU A 8 -8.51 -27.39 -3.74
CA LEU A 8 -7.42 -27.78 -2.83
C LEU A 8 -7.91 -27.55 -1.40
N ALA A 9 -8.37 -28.61 -0.78
CA ALA A 9 -8.63 -28.66 0.65
C ALA A 9 -7.28 -28.71 1.38
N VAL A 10 -6.89 -27.62 2.02
CA VAL A 10 -5.78 -27.61 2.98
C VAL A 10 -6.36 -27.96 4.33
N CYS A 11 -6.17 -29.22 4.74
CA CYS A 11 -6.43 -29.68 6.12
C CYS A 11 -5.35 -29.10 7.03
N VAL A 12 -5.71 -28.11 7.85
CA VAL A 12 -4.89 -27.69 8.99
C VAL A 12 -5.23 -28.60 10.16
N ALA A 13 -4.32 -29.54 10.46
CA ALA A 13 -4.37 -30.34 11.68
C ALA A 13 -3.89 -29.48 12.85
N VAL A 14 -4.80 -29.14 13.75
CA VAL A 14 -4.49 -28.54 15.05
C VAL A 14 -4.17 -29.68 16.00
N ALA A 15 -2.89 -29.83 16.36
CA ALA A 15 -2.45 -30.69 17.46
C ALA A 15 -2.47 -29.89 18.76
N LEU A 16 -3.44 -30.21 19.63
CA LEU A 16 -3.46 -29.87 21.06
C LEU A 16 -2.58 -30.86 21.80
N SER A 17 -1.57 -30.39 22.51
CA SER A 17 -0.91 -31.08 23.65
C SER A 17 -0.06 -29.98 24.33
N GLY A 18 -0.08 -29.74 25.59
CA GLY A 18 -0.49 -30.37 26.81
C GLY A 18 0.08 -29.51 27.93
N LEU A 19 -0.65 -29.44 29.03
CA LEU A 19 -0.30 -28.78 30.28
C LEU A 19 0.98 -29.33 30.89
N ALA A 20 1.84 -28.45 31.46
CA ALA A 20 2.69 -28.79 32.61
C ALA A 20 2.77 -27.59 33.55
N LEU A 21 2.16 -27.80 34.72
CA LEU A 21 2.30 -26.99 35.93
C LEU A 21 3.63 -27.32 36.62
N GLY A 22 4.26 -26.34 37.17
CA GLY A 22 5.34 -26.46 38.19
C GLY A 22 5.96 -25.08 38.35
N GLY A 23 5.84 -24.36 39.39
CA GLY A 23 5.86 -24.69 40.82
C GLY A 23 7.09 -24.06 41.45
N CYS A 24 6.84 -22.97 42.22
CA CYS A 24 7.47 -22.51 43.49
C CYS A 24 8.99 -22.31 43.56
N THR A 25 9.39 -21.30 44.11
CA THR A 25 9.76 -20.73 45.43
C THR A 25 11.00 -19.88 45.21
N GLY A 26 11.07 -18.63 45.64
CA GLY A 26 11.26 -18.18 47.01
C GLY A 26 12.75 -17.91 47.26
N GLY A 27 13.11 -16.67 47.54
CA GLY A 27 14.48 -16.33 47.96
C GLY A 27 14.67 -14.80 48.01
N LYS A 28 14.26 -14.29 49.11
CA LYS A 28 14.58 -12.98 49.71
C LYS A 28 16.07 -13.02 50.13
N ASP A 29 16.80 -11.95 49.94
CA ASP A 29 17.62 -11.28 50.95
C ASP A 29 18.46 -10.13 50.33
N THR A 30 18.29 -8.98 50.92
CA THR A 30 19.11 -7.78 50.93
C THR A 30 20.03 -7.90 52.20
N PRO A 31 20.98 -7.07 52.47
CA PRO A 31 21.75 -5.97 51.79
C PRO A 31 23.27 -6.04 52.05
N GLU A 32 23.92 -4.93 51.77
CA GLU A 32 25.18 -4.35 52.33
C GLU A 32 26.25 -4.13 51.28
N GLU A 33 26.64 -2.99 51.11
CA GLU A 33 27.39 -1.88 51.67
C GLU A 33 28.56 -1.48 50.76
N SER A 34 28.60 -0.21 50.47
CA SER A 34 29.75 0.59 49.96
C SER A 34 30.97 0.49 50.89
N PRO A 35 32.20 0.93 50.60
CA PRO A 35 32.50 2.14 49.80
C PRO A 35 33.86 2.16 49.05
N SER A 36 34.02 3.24 48.28
CA SER A 36 35.25 4.07 48.10
C SER A 36 36.43 3.49 47.34
N THR A 37 36.91 4.11 46.38
CA THR A 37 37.83 5.24 46.21
C THR A 37 38.38 5.26 44.77
N SER A 38 38.22 6.35 44.14
CA SER A 38 39.23 7.28 43.63
C SER A 38 40.22 6.84 42.55
N VAL A 39 40.31 7.67 41.59
CA VAL A 39 41.44 8.36 40.96
C VAL A 39 41.50 8.22 39.43
N SER A 40 41.17 9.32 38.82
CA SER A 40 41.99 10.12 37.91
C SER A 40 42.26 9.66 36.48
N LYS A 41 41.83 10.59 35.61
CA LYS A 41 42.51 11.08 34.41
C LYS A 41 42.75 10.11 33.25
N SER A 42 42.01 10.30 32.20
CA SER A 42 42.63 10.91 31.02
C SER A 42 41.54 11.26 29.98
N ALA A 43 41.48 12.52 29.66
CA ALA A 43 40.67 13.03 28.57
C ALA A 43 41.36 12.63 27.26
N SER A 44 40.57 11.95 26.40
CA SER A 44 40.87 11.89 24.98
C SER A 44 39.61 12.36 24.25
N PRO A 45 39.66 13.41 23.41
CA PRO A 45 38.51 13.85 22.66
C PRO A 45 38.24 12.81 21.55
N SER A 46 37.16 12.05 21.74
CA SER A 46 36.59 11.24 20.67
C SER A 46 36.03 12.18 19.62
N PRO A 47 36.31 11.97 18.32
CA PRO A 47 35.68 12.75 17.27
C PRO A 47 34.21 12.48 17.30
N THR A 48 33.42 13.52 17.47
CA THR A 48 31.97 13.54 17.28
C THR A 48 31.71 13.15 15.83
N GLN A 49 31.38 11.89 15.58
CA GLN A 49 30.75 11.50 14.35
C GLN A 49 29.35 12.13 14.34
N SER A 50 29.23 13.22 13.61
CA SER A 50 27.95 13.74 13.19
C SER A 50 27.24 12.63 12.43
N SER A 51 26.31 11.95 13.08
CA SER A 51 25.30 11.12 12.41
C SER A 51 24.53 12.06 11.50
N GLN A 52 24.91 12.10 10.23
CA GLN A 52 24.07 12.66 9.19
C GLN A 52 22.87 11.74 9.11
N SER A 53 21.75 12.22 9.66
CA SER A 53 20.43 11.65 9.40
C SER A 53 20.27 11.57 7.87
N PRO A 54 19.89 10.40 7.31
CA PRO A 54 19.67 10.31 5.87
C PRO A 54 18.64 11.35 5.49
N SER A 55 19.03 12.30 4.65
CA SER A 55 18.11 13.25 4.02
C SER A 55 17.03 12.42 3.32
N PRO A 56 15.74 12.70 3.54
CA PRO A 56 14.69 11.97 2.83
C PRO A 56 14.96 12.09 1.33
N SER A 57 15.11 10.95 0.67
CA SER A 57 15.18 10.86 -0.79
C SER A 57 13.95 11.56 -1.34
N PRO A 58 14.05 12.44 -2.36
CA PRO A 58 12.88 13.10 -2.91
C PRO A 58 11.90 12.03 -3.40
N SER A 59 10.75 11.94 -2.72
CA SER A 59 9.63 11.15 -3.22
C SER A 59 9.28 11.65 -4.62
N PRO A 60 9.06 10.78 -5.59
CA PRO A 60 8.67 11.21 -6.93
C PRO A 60 7.40 12.05 -6.81
N THR A 61 7.50 13.29 -7.28
CA THR A 61 6.37 14.21 -7.23
C THR A 61 5.43 13.83 -8.38
N VAL A 62 4.36 13.09 -8.05
CA VAL A 62 3.27 12.83 -9.01
C VAL A 62 2.56 14.16 -9.26
N SER A 63 2.59 14.64 -10.50
CA SER A 63 1.88 15.88 -10.88
C SER A 63 0.39 15.59 -11.01
N ILE A 64 -0.40 16.07 -10.04
CA ILE A 64 -1.86 15.93 -10.04
C ILE A 64 -2.46 17.04 -10.92
N PRO A 65 -3.39 16.74 -11.85
CA PRO A 65 -4.07 17.74 -12.66
C PRO A 65 -4.83 18.78 -11.82
N ALA A 66 -4.90 20.02 -12.29
CA ALA A 66 -5.51 21.13 -11.53
C ALA A 66 -6.99 20.87 -11.19
N GLU A 67 -7.74 20.25 -12.08
CA GLU A 67 -9.14 19.83 -11.86
C GLU A 67 -9.25 18.80 -10.73
N ALA A 68 -8.30 17.88 -10.61
CA ALA A 68 -8.25 16.87 -9.56
C ALA A 68 -7.77 17.42 -8.21
N MET A 69 -7.27 18.66 -8.18
CA MET A 69 -6.87 19.36 -6.95
C MET A 69 -7.97 20.27 -6.39
N GLN A 70 -9.19 20.20 -6.92
CA GLN A 70 -10.31 21.00 -6.41
C GLN A 70 -11.05 20.20 -5.30
N ARG A 71 -11.36 20.87 -4.17
CA ARG A 71 -12.17 20.29 -3.09
C ARG A 71 -13.66 20.38 -3.44
N THR A 72 -14.05 19.72 -4.51
CA THR A 72 -15.44 19.61 -5.00
C THR A 72 -15.75 18.17 -5.38
N PRO A 73 -17.03 17.79 -5.51
CA PRO A 73 -17.39 16.47 -6.02
C PRO A 73 -16.79 16.19 -7.40
N GLU A 74 -16.73 17.18 -8.28
CA GLU A 74 -16.14 17.08 -9.63
C GLU A 74 -14.62 16.89 -9.55
N GLY A 75 -13.96 17.58 -8.60
CA GLY A 75 -12.54 17.39 -8.33
C GLY A 75 -12.22 15.98 -7.83
N ALA A 76 -13.10 15.42 -6.99
CA ALA A 76 -12.97 14.03 -6.55
C ALA A 76 -13.15 13.03 -7.73
N VAL A 77 -14.10 13.30 -8.64
CA VAL A 77 -14.28 12.51 -9.87
C VAL A 77 -13.02 12.58 -10.74
N ALA A 78 -12.47 13.76 -10.96
CA ALA A 78 -11.23 13.94 -11.72
C ALA A 78 -10.05 13.21 -11.06
N PHE A 79 -9.96 13.26 -9.72
CA PHE A 79 -8.90 12.60 -8.98
C PHE A 79 -8.97 11.07 -9.07
N VAL A 80 -10.15 10.45 -8.97
CA VAL A 80 -10.26 8.99 -9.07
C VAL A 80 -9.89 8.49 -10.46
N LYS A 81 -10.25 9.22 -11.52
CA LYS A 81 -9.83 8.91 -12.89
C LYS A 81 -8.31 9.01 -13.02
N PHE A 82 -7.74 10.11 -12.54
CA PHE A 82 -6.29 10.28 -12.49
C PHE A 82 -5.58 9.17 -11.71
N TYR A 83 -6.16 8.72 -10.58
CA TYR A 83 -5.61 7.60 -9.80
C TYR A 83 -5.49 6.33 -10.65
N PHE A 84 -6.54 5.95 -11.40
CA PHE A 84 -6.48 4.78 -12.28
C PHE A 84 -5.56 4.97 -13.49
N ASP A 85 -5.38 6.19 -13.98
CA ASP A 85 -4.33 6.48 -14.97
C ASP A 85 -2.93 6.22 -14.39
N GLN A 86 -2.69 6.56 -13.10
CA GLN A 86 -1.43 6.25 -12.44
C GLN A 86 -1.26 4.74 -12.16
N VAL A 87 -2.34 4.00 -11.85
CA VAL A 87 -2.32 2.54 -11.77
C VAL A 87 -1.87 1.94 -13.10
N ASN A 88 -2.49 2.34 -14.21
CA ASN A 88 -2.10 1.89 -15.55
C ASN A 88 -0.63 2.25 -15.86
N LYS A 89 -0.20 3.45 -15.52
CA LYS A 89 1.19 3.87 -15.71
C LYS A 89 2.15 3.01 -14.90
N ALA A 90 1.83 2.75 -13.62
CA ALA A 90 2.63 1.91 -12.74
C ALA A 90 2.77 0.48 -13.25
N TRP A 91 1.80 -0.03 -14.00
CA TRP A 91 1.79 -1.38 -14.54
C TRP A 91 2.37 -1.47 -15.96
N THR A 92 2.17 -0.46 -16.80
CA THR A 92 2.70 -0.45 -18.18
C THR A 92 4.15 0.00 -18.29
N THR A 93 4.56 0.89 -17.37
CA THR A 93 5.94 1.36 -17.20
C THR A 93 6.32 1.13 -15.74
N PRO A 94 6.72 -0.09 -15.34
CA PRO A 94 6.79 -0.49 -13.95
C PRO A 94 7.47 0.52 -13.05
N ASP A 95 6.66 1.11 -12.15
CA ASP A 95 7.10 2.12 -11.20
C ASP A 95 6.28 1.98 -9.89
N SER A 96 6.89 1.36 -8.90
CA SER A 96 6.26 1.14 -7.60
C SER A 96 6.16 2.41 -6.72
N THR A 97 6.61 3.56 -7.20
CA THR A 97 6.66 4.80 -6.41
C THR A 97 5.46 5.73 -6.65
N LEU A 98 4.66 5.49 -7.70
CA LEU A 98 3.57 6.37 -8.11
C LEU A 98 2.36 6.35 -7.18
N LEU A 99 1.92 5.15 -6.75
CA LEU A 99 0.64 4.96 -6.07
C LEU A 99 0.63 5.33 -4.58
N PRO A 100 1.71 5.11 -3.80
CA PRO A 100 1.71 5.40 -2.37
C PRO A 100 1.41 6.86 -2.02
N ALA A 101 1.73 7.80 -2.91
CA ALA A 101 1.45 9.22 -2.71
C ALA A 101 -0.03 9.61 -2.95
N LEU A 102 -0.84 8.73 -3.53
CA LEU A 102 -2.21 9.02 -3.97
C LEU A 102 -3.28 8.30 -3.14
N ALA A 103 -2.89 7.36 -2.30
CA ALA A 103 -3.81 6.56 -1.49
C ALA A 103 -3.46 6.63 0.00
N ASP A 104 -4.47 6.50 0.83
CA ASP A 104 -4.28 6.33 2.27
C ASP A 104 -3.77 4.90 2.57
N PRO A 105 -2.83 4.72 3.49
CA PRO A 105 -2.32 3.39 3.85
C PRO A 105 -3.38 2.38 4.31
N VAL A 106 -4.56 2.83 4.72
CA VAL A 106 -5.67 1.95 5.12
C VAL A 106 -6.41 1.33 3.92
N CYS A 107 -6.23 1.87 2.71
CA CYS A 107 -6.88 1.40 1.49
C CYS A 107 -6.34 0.03 1.06
N LYS A 108 -7.09 -1.04 1.31
CA LYS A 108 -6.67 -2.42 1.00
C LYS A 108 -6.59 -2.67 -0.51
N SER A 109 -7.57 -2.22 -1.27
CA SER A 109 -7.57 -2.36 -2.74
C SER A 109 -6.41 -1.59 -3.36
N CYS A 110 -6.11 -0.37 -2.84
CA CYS A 110 -4.95 0.39 -3.29
C CYS A 110 -3.63 -0.33 -2.97
N ALA A 111 -3.54 -0.98 -1.81
CA ALA A 111 -2.39 -1.80 -1.45
C ALA A 111 -2.20 -2.99 -2.39
N SER A 112 -3.29 -3.59 -2.90
CA SER A 112 -3.21 -4.64 -3.92
C SER A 112 -2.68 -4.11 -5.24
N PHE A 113 -3.17 -2.97 -5.73
CA PHE A 113 -2.64 -2.35 -6.96
C PHE A 113 -1.17 -1.96 -6.82
N GLN A 114 -0.78 -1.53 -5.63
CA GLN A 114 0.62 -1.22 -5.30
C GLN A 114 1.48 -2.49 -5.27
N ALA A 115 0.97 -3.59 -4.71
CA ALA A 115 1.68 -4.86 -4.67
C ALA A 115 1.95 -5.40 -6.09
N ASP A 116 0.98 -5.31 -7.00
CA ASP A 116 1.16 -5.65 -8.41
C ASP A 116 2.27 -4.80 -9.05
N ALA A 117 2.29 -3.48 -8.77
CA ALA A 117 3.34 -2.61 -9.31
C ALA A 117 4.74 -2.97 -8.78
N VAL A 118 4.85 -3.35 -7.50
CA VAL A 118 6.10 -3.85 -6.91
C VAL A 118 6.53 -5.15 -7.57
N GLU A 119 5.61 -6.12 -7.72
CA GLU A 119 5.88 -7.39 -8.37
C GLU A 119 6.36 -7.20 -9.81
N PHE A 120 5.75 -6.30 -10.57
CA PHE A 120 6.19 -6.01 -11.95
C PHE A 120 7.59 -5.42 -12.01
N VAL A 121 7.98 -4.57 -11.05
CA VAL A 121 9.37 -4.08 -10.96
C VAL A 121 10.33 -5.22 -10.65
N GLU A 122 10.01 -6.07 -9.67
CA GLU A 122 10.87 -7.17 -9.22
C GLU A 122 11.06 -8.25 -10.30
N LEU A 123 9.96 -8.67 -10.94
CA LEU A 123 9.96 -9.69 -11.97
C LEU A 123 10.33 -9.14 -13.35
N LYS A 124 10.45 -7.81 -13.48
CA LYS A 124 10.68 -7.13 -14.75
C LYS A 124 9.59 -7.46 -15.78
N HIS A 125 8.38 -7.57 -15.32
CA HIS A 125 7.18 -7.75 -16.12
C HIS A 125 6.47 -6.40 -16.31
N ARG A 126 5.55 -6.33 -17.26
CA ARG A 126 4.68 -5.18 -17.46
C ARG A 126 3.42 -5.57 -18.21
N TYR A 127 2.39 -4.78 -18.04
CA TYR A 127 1.27 -4.81 -18.96
C TYR A 127 1.70 -4.25 -20.33
N ALA A 128 1.30 -4.91 -21.41
CA ALA A 128 1.54 -4.42 -22.77
C ALA A 128 0.65 -3.21 -23.11
N THR A 129 -0.53 -3.13 -22.50
CA THR A 129 -1.53 -2.05 -22.66
C THR A 129 -2.14 -1.70 -21.29
N ALA A 130 -2.98 -0.68 -21.22
CA ALA A 130 -3.74 -0.38 -20.01
C ALA A 130 -4.52 -1.62 -19.52
N GLY A 131 -4.52 -1.85 -18.22
CA GLY A 131 -5.16 -3.00 -17.58
C GLY A 131 -6.43 -2.65 -16.79
N ALA A 132 -6.69 -1.37 -16.52
CA ALA A 132 -7.84 -0.93 -15.74
C ALA A 132 -8.47 0.33 -16.34
N GLU A 133 -9.80 0.43 -16.24
CA GLU A 133 -10.58 1.60 -16.66
C GLU A 133 -11.59 1.95 -15.57
N ALA A 134 -11.63 3.20 -15.16
CA ALA A 134 -12.66 3.76 -14.30
C ALA A 134 -13.63 4.59 -15.13
N SER A 135 -14.87 4.12 -15.27
CA SER A 135 -15.92 4.77 -16.04
C SER A 135 -17.18 5.02 -15.20
N ASN A 136 -18.13 5.78 -15.72
CA ASN A 136 -19.41 6.10 -15.06
C ASN A 136 -19.23 6.67 -13.65
N VAL A 137 -18.14 7.41 -13.43
CA VAL A 137 -17.79 7.95 -12.10
C VAL A 137 -18.76 9.06 -11.73
N THR A 138 -19.54 8.85 -10.65
CA THR A 138 -20.55 9.80 -10.19
C THR A 138 -20.44 10.03 -8.67
N PRO A 139 -20.60 11.27 -8.19
CA PRO A 139 -20.65 11.56 -6.77
C PRO A 139 -21.91 10.99 -6.11
N ILE A 140 -21.75 10.40 -4.92
CA ILE A 140 -22.86 10.02 -4.06
C ILE A 140 -23.03 11.11 -3.01
N ALA A 141 -24.23 11.70 -2.94
CA ALA A 141 -24.52 12.77 -1.98
C ALA A 141 -24.76 12.24 -0.56
N GLY A 142 -24.30 12.97 0.44
CA GLY A 142 -24.86 12.96 1.79
C GLY A 142 -24.42 11.84 2.75
N ALA A 143 -23.44 11.00 2.43
CA ALA A 143 -23.16 9.82 3.25
C ALA A 143 -21.78 9.80 3.94
N VAL A 144 -21.06 10.93 4.00
CA VAL A 144 -19.65 10.94 4.43
C VAL A 144 -19.31 12.18 5.26
N GLU A 145 -18.21 12.11 5.98
CA GLU A 145 -17.64 13.20 6.75
C GLU A 145 -17.34 14.44 5.88
N PRO A 146 -17.37 15.67 6.44
CA PRO A 146 -17.24 16.92 5.66
C PRO A 146 -15.99 17.05 4.79
N ALA A 147 -14.95 16.25 5.06
CA ALA A 147 -13.71 16.21 4.30
C ALA A 147 -13.61 14.97 3.41
N GLN A 148 -14.71 14.27 3.18
CA GLN A 148 -14.75 13.05 2.38
C GLN A 148 -15.72 13.19 1.21
N GLN A 149 -15.51 12.36 0.18
CA GLN A 149 -16.43 12.20 -0.95
C GLN A 149 -16.54 10.72 -1.29
N MET A 150 -17.78 10.23 -1.34
CA MET A 150 -18.09 8.90 -1.87
C MET A 150 -18.43 9.02 -3.35
N LEU A 151 -17.88 8.13 -4.15
CA LEU A 151 -18.17 8.02 -5.58
C LEU A 151 -18.70 6.62 -5.89
N SER A 152 -19.60 6.51 -6.87
CA SER A 152 -19.92 5.25 -7.55
C SER A 152 -19.20 5.24 -8.88
N LEU A 153 -18.68 4.08 -9.28
CA LEU A 153 -18.02 3.93 -10.57
C LEU A 153 -18.08 2.48 -11.07
N THR A 154 -17.95 2.33 -12.37
CA THR A 154 -17.70 1.05 -13.00
C THR A 154 -16.18 0.89 -13.15
N LEU A 155 -15.59 -0.08 -12.43
CA LEU A 155 -14.20 -0.46 -12.59
C LEU A 155 -14.12 -1.66 -13.52
N ARG A 156 -13.44 -1.52 -14.64
CA ARG A 156 -13.26 -2.58 -15.63
C ARG A 156 -11.81 -3.01 -15.66
N GLN A 157 -11.55 -4.30 -15.44
CA GLN A 157 -10.31 -4.93 -15.82
C GLN A 157 -10.33 -5.13 -17.33
N LEU A 158 -9.45 -4.48 -18.06
CA LEU A 158 -9.37 -4.60 -19.51
C LEU A 158 -8.67 -5.91 -19.90
N PRO A 159 -9.02 -6.50 -21.06
CA PRO A 159 -8.24 -7.62 -21.60
C PRO A 159 -6.83 -7.12 -21.90
N ALA A 160 -5.84 -7.72 -21.27
CA ALA A 160 -4.47 -7.28 -21.36
C ALA A 160 -3.50 -8.45 -21.32
N THR A 161 -2.33 -8.26 -21.91
CA THR A 161 -1.22 -9.20 -21.87
C THR A 161 -0.13 -8.67 -20.95
N ILE A 162 0.33 -9.52 -20.04
CA ILE A 162 1.53 -9.26 -19.24
C ILE A 162 2.70 -9.89 -19.99
N VAL A 163 3.74 -9.10 -20.21
CA VAL A 163 4.94 -9.50 -20.92
C VAL A 163 6.18 -9.34 -20.04
N ASP A 164 7.21 -10.12 -20.32
CA ASP A 164 8.54 -9.99 -19.73
C ASP A 164 9.39 -8.92 -20.44
N GLN A 165 10.65 -8.79 -20.05
CA GLN A 165 11.59 -7.85 -20.65
C GLN A 165 11.85 -8.09 -22.15
N SER A 166 11.74 -9.34 -22.62
CA SER A 166 11.91 -9.70 -24.04
C SER A 166 10.66 -9.41 -24.87
N GLY A 167 9.54 -9.09 -24.23
CA GLY A 167 8.23 -8.95 -24.84
C GLY A 167 7.48 -10.28 -24.98
N ALA A 168 8.00 -11.38 -24.41
CA ALA A 168 7.30 -12.64 -24.42
C ALA A 168 6.11 -12.63 -23.43
N THR A 169 5.01 -13.26 -23.83
CA THR A 169 3.80 -13.34 -23.01
C THR A 169 4.03 -14.21 -21.77
N VAL A 170 3.84 -13.64 -20.61
CA VAL A 170 3.84 -14.32 -19.31
C VAL A 170 2.43 -14.84 -18.99
N THR A 171 1.42 -13.98 -19.10
CA THR A 171 0.01 -14.33 -18.89
C THR A 171 -0.91 -13.32 -19.56
N THR A 172 -2.20 -13.64 -19.60
CA THR A 172 -3.24 -12.75 -20.11
C THR A 172 -4.33 -12.55 -19.06
N LYS A 173 -4.90 -11.36 -19.03
CA LYS A 173 -6.08 -11.00 -18.23
C LYS A 173 -7.31 -10.94 -19.11
N THR A 174 -8.43 -11.40 -18.58
CA THR A 174 -9.73 -11.35 -19.23
C THR A 174 -10.44 -10.05 -18.93
N ASP A 175 -11.46 -9.73 -19.73
CA ASP A 175 -12.36 -8.60 -19.50
C ASP A 175 -13.30 -8.93 -18.33
N GLU A 176 -13.27 -8.09 -17.30
CA GLU A 176 -14.18 -8.18 -16.14
C GLU A 176 -14.62 -6.77 -15.75
N SER A 177 -15.86 -6.63 -15.29
CA SER A 177 -16.45 -5.35 -14.90
C SER A 177 -17.13 -5.44 -13.55
N PHE A 178 -16.90 -4.43 -12.70
CA PHE A 178 -17.39 -4.38 -11.33
C PHE A 178 -18.00 -3.01 -11.06
N GLU A 179 -19.20 -2.99 -10.46
CA GLU A 179 -19.75 -1.77 -9.87
C GLU A 179 -19.17 -1.64 -8.46
N VAL A 180 -18.40 -0.59 -8.24
CA VAL A 180 -17.69 -0.36 -6.98
C VAL A 180 -17.94 1.05 -6.46
N LYS A 181 -17.63 1.27 -5.19
CA LYS A 181 -17.60 2.60 -4.57
C LYS A 181 -16.18 2.97 -4.24
N ALA A 182 -15.84 4.23 -4.43
CA ALA A 182 -14.58 4.80 -3.96
C ALA A 182 -14.87 5.84 -2.88
N LEU A 183 -14.19 5.72 -1.74
CA LEU A 183 -14.17 6.73 -0.71
C LEU A 183 -12.87 7.53 -0.84
N LEU A 184 -12.99 8.84 -0.96
CA LEU A 184 -11.88 9.77 -0.98
C LEU A 184 -11.90 10.66 0.26
N ALA A 185 -10.72 11.05 0.75
CA ALA A 185 -10.56 12.04 1.80
C ALA A 185 -9.71 13.22 1.31
N TRP A 186 -10.15 14.43 1.67
CA TRP A 186 -9.41 15.66 1.42
C TRP A 186 -8.46 15.93 2.58
N LYS A 187 -7.16 15.82 2.36
CA LYS A 187 -6.10 16.07 3.33
C LYS A 187 -4.97 16.84 2.66
N GLU A 188 -4.28 17.70 3.37
CA GLU A 188 -3.08 18.39 2.86
C GLU A 188 -3.29 19.08 1.50
N ALA A 189 -4.47 19.71 1.32
CA ALA A 189 -4.89 20.41 0.10
C ALA A 189 -4.97 19.52 -1.16
N ARG A 190 -5.24 18.21 -1.00
CA ARG A 190 -5.49 17.26 -2.10
C ARG A 190 -6.37 16.09 -1.69
N TRP A 191 -6.85 15.34 -2.65
CA TRP A 191 -7.56 14.10 -2.45
C TRP A 191 -6.60 12.92 -2.22
N TYR A 192 -7.07 11.93 -1.47
CA TYR A 192 -6.47 10.60 -1.31
C TYR A 192 -7.57 9.55 -1.43
N VAL A 193 -7.27 8.44 -2.08
CA VAL A 193 -8.16 7.27 -2.08
C VAL A 193 -8.04 6.57 -0.72
N VAL A 194 -9.18 6.39 -0.05
CA VAL A 194 -9.27 5.74 1.28
C VAL A 194 -9.79 4.32 1.17
N ASP A 195 -10.69 4.08 0.22
CA ASP A 195 -11.25 2.75 -0.02
C ASP A 195 -11.78 2.62 -1.45
N ILE A 196 -11.76 1.39 -1.98
CA ILE A 196 -12.40 0.99 -3.23
C ILE A 196 -12.97 -0.41 -3.00
N GLY A 197 -14.31 -0.57 -3.10
CA GLY A 197 -14.97 -1.85 -2.88
C GLY A 197 -16.47 -1.85 -3.15
#